data_bd93c59a3fe4cef3789b751771c59f02
#
_entry.id   bd93c59a3fe4cef3789b751771c59f02
#
_cell.length_a   1.000
_cell.length_b   1.000
_cell.length_c   1.000
_cell.angle_alpha   90.00
_cell.angle_beta   90.00
_cell.angle_gamma   90.00
#
_symmetry.space_group_name_H-M   'P 1'
#
loop_
_entity.id
_entity.type
_entity.pdbx_description
1 polymer ?
#
loop_
_entity_poly.entity_id
_entity_poly.type
_entity_poly.pdbx_seq_one_letter_code
_entity_poly.pdbx_strand_id
1 'polypeptide(L)'
;LYPRLKLAKDLLSDDGVIFISIDDNEQENLKKCCDEVFGSQNFVAQLVWERAFSPKNDARFVSNSHDYVLMYAKIIDKFVIGRLPRTEEANARYKNPDNDPRGPWMSSDISVKTYNSACDYPITTPSGRVIEPPAGRCWRLSKKAFLERLQDNRIWFGPEGNGVPRIKRFLSDLKYTGMAPTSIMFYK
;
A
#
# COMPACT_ATOMS: atom_id res chain seq x y z
N LEU A 1 34.73 -1.65 4.77
CA LEU A 1 33.41 -1.50 4.14
C LEU A 1 33.29 -0.23 3.31
N TYR A 2 33.57 0.96 3.90
CA TYR A 2 33.37 2.27 3.30
C TYR A 2 33.99 2.45 1.88
N PRO A 3 35.28 2.10 1.62
CA PRO A 3 35.84 2.21 0.27
C PRO A 3 35.09 1.33 -0.77
N ARG A 4 34.60 0.16 -0.35
CA ARG A 4 33.82 -0.73 -1.23
C ARG A 4 32.47 -0.12 -1.60
N LEU A 5 31.80 0.58 -0.66
CA LEU A 5 30.55 1.28 -0.95
C LEU A 5 30.75 2.42 -1.95
N LYS A 6 31.85 3.17 -1.84
CA LYS A 6 32.21 4.20 -2.83
C LYS A 6 32.39 3.61 -4.22
N LEU A 7 33.18 2.54 -4.34
CA LEU A 7 33.38 1.86 -5.62
C LEU A 7 32.07 1.31 -6.18
N ALA A 8 31.21 0.73 -5.32
CA ALA A 8 29.91 0.24 -5.74
C ALA A 8 29.03 1.36 -6.29
N LYS A 9 29.02 2.56 -5.66
CA LYS A 9 28.32 3.73 -6.16
C LYS A 9 28.79 4.16 -7.54
N ASP A 10 30.10 4.14 -7.76
CA ASP A 10 30.70 4.54 -9.05
C ASP A 10 30.34 3.57 -10.17
N LEU A 11 30.16 2.28 -9.85
CA LEU A 11 29.77 1.24 -10.80
C LEU A 11 28.28 1.28 -11.17
N LEU A 12 27.42 1.90 -10.37
CA LEU A 12 26.00 2.02 -10.67
C LEU A 12 25.73 2.98 -11.83
N SER A 13 24.79 2.62 -12.70
CA SER A 13 24.14 3.58 -13.61
C SER A 13 23.38 4.66 -12.82
N ASP A 14 23.04 5.77 -13.43
CA ASP A 14 22.37 6.88 -12.74
C ASP A 14 20.99 6.50 -12.18
N ASP A 15 20.29 5.59 -12.85
CA ASP A 15 19.02 4.98 -12.43
C ASP A 15 19.20 3.70 -11.59
N GLY A 16 20.45 3.32 -11.32
CA GLY A 16 20.85 2.10 -10.64
C GLY A 16 20.49 2.11 -9.15
N VAL A 17 20.37 0.92 -8.58
CA VAL A 17 20.04 0.69 -7.17
C VAL A 17 20.96 -0.38 -6.59
N ILE A 18 21.30 -0.24 -5.31
CA ILE A 18 22.05 -1.23 -4.54
C ILE A 18 21.19 -1.80 -3.42
N PHE A 19 21.28 -3.10 -3.22
CA PHE A 19 20.69 -3.82 -2.09
C PHE A 19 21.81 -4.38 -1.22
N ILE A 20 21.76 -4.12 0.08
CA ILE A 20 22.79 -4.54 1.02
C ILE A 20 22.11 -5.26 2.19
N SER A 21 22.36 -6.58 2.28
CA SER A 21 21.84 -7.40 3.38
C SER A 21 22.68 -7.21 4.63
N ILE A 22 22.03 -7.13 5.78
CA ILE A 22 22.65 -6.95 7.10
C ILE A 22 21.72 -7.50 8.19
N ASP A 23 22.31 -7.94 9.30
CA ASP A 23 21.59 -8.30 10.51
C ASP A 23 21.44 -7.11 11.49
N ASP A 24 20.81 -7.34 12.64
CA ASP A 24 20.58 -6.33 13.67
C ASP A 24 21.88 -5.72 14.25
N ASN A 25 23.00 -6.49 14.26
CA ASN A 25 24.21 -6.08 14.97
C ASN A 25 24.82 -4.80 14.40
N GLU A 26 24.81 -4.65 13.07
CA GLU A 26 25.51 -3.55 12.40
C GLU A 26 24.58 -2.76 11.44
N GLN A 27 23.28 -2.98 11.50
CA GLN A 27 22.31 -2.35 10.60
C GLN A 27 22.36 -0.82 10.67
N GLU A 28 22.39 -0.26 11.88
CA GLU A 28 22.43 1.19 12.09
C GLU A 28 23.74 1.82 11.58
N ASN A 29 24.88 1.16 11.85
CA ASN A 29 26.18 1.63 11.40
C ASN A 29 26.32 1.56 9.89
N LEU A 30 25.82 0.47 9.27
CA LEU A 30 25.77 0.35 7.83
C LEU A 30 24.92 1.44 7.20
N LYS A 31 23.74 1.73 7.78
CA LYS A 31 22.86 2.78 7.28
C LYS A 31 23.55 4.15 7.30
N LYS A 32 24.24 4.50 8.39
CA LYS A 32 25.02 5.75 8.48
C LYS A 32 26.11 5.84 7.42
N CYS A 33 26.86 4.75 7.20
CA CYS A 33 27.86 4.69 6.14
C CYS A 33 27.23 4.87 4.74
N CYS A 34 26.08 4.26 4.49
CA CYS A 34 25.36 4.40 3.23
C CYS A 34 24.81 5.81 3.03
N ASP A 35 24.26 6.44 4.09
CA ASP A 35 23.79 7.82 4.04
C ASP A 35 24.92 8.79 3.68
N GLU A 36 26.14 8.55 4.19
CA GLU A 36 27.32 9.37 3.85
C GLU A 36 27.77 9.13 2.40
N VAL A 37 27.82 7.89 1.94
CA VAL A 37 28.32 7.54 0.60
C VAL A 37 27.31 7.87 -0.48
N PHE A 38 26.05 7.43 -0.34
CA PHE A 38 25.00 7.57 -1.36
C PHE A 38 24.23 8.87 -1.21
N GLY A 39 24.18 9.46 -0.01
CA GLY A 39 23.29 10.55 0.39
C GLY A 39 21.99 10.03 0.99
N SER A 40 21.58 10.57 2.13
CA SER A 40 20.34 10.16 2.81
C SER A 40 19.09 10.36 1.96
N GLN A 41 19.08 11.34 1.06
CA GLN A 41 18.00 11.60 0.10
C GLN A 41 17.81 10.47 -0.92
N ASN A 42 18.86 9.65 -1.15
CA ASN A 42 18.82 8.53 -2.08
C ASN A 42 18.43 7.19 -1.41
N PHE A 43 18.10 7.24 -0.12
CA PHE A 43 17.52 6.08 0.58
C PHE A 43 16.15 5.76 0.04
N VAL A 44 15.94 4.53 -0.47
CA VAL A 44 14.67 4.08 -1.02
C VAL A 44 13.84 3.38 0.03
N ALA A 45 14.40 2.35 0.68
CA ALA A 45 13.69 1.57 1.68
C ALA A 45 14.64 0.72 2.53
N GLN A 46 14.17 0.33 3.70
CA GLN A 46 14.68 -0.79 4.47
C GLN A 46 13.66 -1.93 4.37
N LEU A 47 14.08 -3.06 3.81
CA LEU A 47 13.27 -4.24 3.70
C LEU A 47 13.58 -5.16 4.88
N VAL A 48 12.55 -5.83 5.39
CA VAL A 48 12.65 -6.88 6.40
C VAL A 48 12.54 -8.22 5.69
N TRP A 49 13.60 -9.02 5.76
CA TRP A 49 13.68 -10.32 5.14
C TRP A 49 13.43 -11.41 6.17
N GLU A 50 12.35 -12.17 6.03
CA GLU A 50 12.12 -13.36 6.86
C GLU A 50 13.17 -14.42 6.52
N ARG A 51 14.15 -14.60 7.42
CA ARG A 51 15.28 -15.53 7.25
C ARG A 51 14.97 -16.93 7.76
N ALA A 52 14.22 -17.03 8.85
CA ALA A 52 13.91 -18.28 9.51
C ALA A 52 12.41 -18.42 9.75
N PHE A 53 11.85 -19.51 9.28
CA PHE A 53 10.44 -19.84 9.44
C PHE A 53 10.09 -20.29 10.88
N SER A 54 11.00 -21.05 11.53
CA SER A 54 10.76 -21.58 12.87
C SER A 54 11.53 -20.81 13.94
N PRO A 55 10.90 -20.44 15.06
CA PRO A 55 11.59 -19.83 16.16
C PRO A 55 12.64 -20.77 16.78
N LYS A 56 13.75 -20.22 17.26
CA LYS A 56 14.78 -20.94 18.00
C LYS A 56 14.39 -21.03 19.47
N ASN A 57 14.17 -22.25 19.96
CA ASN A 57 13.72 -22.49 21.34
C ASN A 57 14.81 -22.20 22.37
N ASP A 58 16.08 -22.16 21.96
CA ASP A 58 17.26 -21.82 22.80
C ASP A 58 17.53 -20.31 22.89
N ALA A 59 16.71 -19.49 22.22
CA ALA A 59 16.85 -18.05 22.31
C ALA A 59 16.56 -17.54 23.74
N ARG A 60 17.51 -16.82 24.35
CA ARG A 60 17.39 -16.31 25.72
C ARG A 60 16.18 -15.36 25.90
N PHE A 61 15.86 -14.56 24.90
CA PHE A 61 14.76 -13.58 24.92
C PHE A 61 13.84 -13.75 23.72
N VAL A 62 14.21 -13.21 22.58
CA VAL A 62 13.42 -13.24 21.34
C VAL A 62 14.22 -13.96 20.29
N SER A 63 13.58 -14.92 19.61
CA SER A 63 14.17 -15.59 18.44
C SER A 63 14.17 -14.63 17.27
N ASN A 64 15.36 -14.18 16.86
CA ASN A 64 15.51 -13.34 15.69
C ASN A 64 15.30 -14.17 14.41
N SER A 65 14.23 -13.89 13.67
CA SER A 65 13.83 -14.62 12.47
C SER A 65 13.99 -13.81 11.17
N HIS A 66 14.55 -12.60 11.24
CA HIS A 66 14.70 -11.72 10.08
C HIS A 66 16.10 -11.11 9.97
N ASP A 67 16.42 -10.66 8.79
CA ASP A 67 17.52 -9.75 8.48
C ASP A 67 16.96 -8.52 7.77
N TYR A 68 17.78 -7.51 7.58
CA TYR A 68 17.43 -6.32 6.84
C TYR A 68 18.10 -6.28 5.48
N VAL A 69 17.45 -5.61 4.54
CA VAL A 69 18.06 -5.24 3.25
C VAL A 69 17.91 -3.75 3.07
N LEU A 70 19.01 -3.02 3.13
CA LEU A 70 19.03 -1.58 2.84
C LEU A 70 19.04 -1.36 1.33
N MET A 71 18.19 -0.47 0.85
CA MET A 71 18.03 -0.15 -0.56
C MET A 71 18.33 1.33 -0.80
N TYR A 72 19.36 1.62 -1.62
CA TYR A 72 19.74 2.96 -2.02
C TYR A 72 19.78 3.07 -3.53
N ALA A 73 19.19 4.14 -4.08
CA ALA A 73 19.38 4.51 -5.46
C ALA A 73 20.68 5.30 -5.62
N LYS A 74 21.29 5.31 -6.81
CA LYS A 74 22.38 6.25 -7.12
C LYS A 74 21.84 7.68 -7.18
N ILE A 75 20.72 7.88 -7.91
CA ILE A 75 19.99 9.15 -8.00
C ILE A 75 18.51 8.84 -7.89
N ILE A 76 17.87 9.23 -6.79
CA ILE A 76 16.48 8.87 -6.49
C ILE A 76 15.49 9.36 -7.55
N ASP A 77 15.73 10.54 -8.13
CA ASP A 77 14.85 11.13 -9.15
C ASP A 77 14.88 10.37 -10.49
N LYS A 78 15.93 9.59 -10.73
CA LYS A 78 16.06 8.74 -11.93
C LYS A 78 15.62 7.30 -11.69
N PHE A 79 15.51 6.88 -10.42
CA PHE A 79 15.16 5.53 -10.07
C PHE A 79 13.66 5.28 -10.26
N VAL A 80 13.30 4.20 -10.95
CA VAL A 80 11.93 3.76 -11.15
C VAL A 80 11.77 2.34 -10.62
N ILE A 81 10.96 2.18 -9.57
CA ILE A 81 10.65 0.86 -9.03
C ILE A 81 9.63 0.13 -9.92
N GLY A 82 9.95 -1.11 -10.29
CA GLY A 82 9.05 -1.99 -11.02
C GLY A 82 7.83 -2.39 -10.20
N ARG A 83 6.80 -2.90 -10.87
CA ARG A 83 5.61 -3.45 -10.24
C ARG A 83 5.62 -4.96 -10.31
N LEU A 84 5.22 -5.61 -9.23
CA LEU A 84 5.05 -7.06 -9.18
C LEU A 84 3.76 -7.46 -9.91
N PRO A 85 3.73 -8.63 -10.56
CA PRO A 85 2.49 -9.17 -11.10
C PRO A 85 1.41 -9.25 -10.01
N ARG A 86 0.16 -9.07 -10.40
CA ARG A 86 -0.96 -9.24 -9.46
C ARG A 86 -1.15 -10.72 -9.16
N THR A 87 -1.36 -11.03 -7.89
CA THR A 87 -1.68 -12.40 -7.47
C THR A 87 -3.16 -12.71 -7.71
N GLU A 88 -3.49 -13.99 -7.79
CA GLU A 88 -4.88 -14.44 -7.90
C GLU A 88 -5.71 -13.99 -6.68
N GLU A 89 -5.15 -14.05 -5.46
CA GLU A 89 -5.82 -13.58 -4.25
C GLU A 89 -6.11 -12.07 -4.29
N ALA A 90 -5.20 -11.27 -4.85
CA ALA A 90 -5.41 -9.84 -5.03
C ALA A 90 -6.52 -9.55 -6.04
N ASN A 91 -6.67 -10.39 -7.07
CA ASN A 91 -7.72 -10.28 -8.06
C ASN A 91 -9.06 -10.84 -7.56
N ALA A 92 -9.05 -11.91 -6.77
CA ALA A 92 -10.26 -12.53 -6.19
C ALA A 92 -11.07 -11.60 -5.27
N ARG A 93 -10.47 -10.49 -4.80
CA ARG A 93 -11.16 -9.44 -4.05
C ARG A 93 -12.10 -8.60 -4.92
N TYR A 94 -11.91 -8.61 -6.23
CA TYR A 94 -12.74 -7.90 -7.19
C TYR A 94 -13.82 -8.85 -7.71
N LYS A 95 -15.07 -8.47 -7.51
CA LYS A 95 -16.25 -9.24 -7.92
C LYS A 95 -17.18 -8.34 -8.72
N ASN A 96 -18.13 -8.91 -9.44
CA ASN A 96 -19.13 -8.14 -10.19
C ASN A 96 -20.54 -8.66 -9.85
N PRO A 97 -21.03 -8.43 -8.60
CA PRO A 97 -22.31 -8.98 -8.16
C PRO A 97 -23.53 -8.33 -8.83
N ASP A 98 -23.38 -7.16 -9.42
CA ASP A 98 -24.43 -6.39 -10.06
C ASP A 98 -24.29 -6.33 -11.59
N ASN A 99 -23.39 -7.14 -12.17
CA ASN A 99 -23.12 -7.20 -13.60
C ASN A 99 -22.81 -5.83 -14.22
N ASP A 100 -22.06 -4.98 -13.51
CA ASP A 100 -21.65 -3.67 -14.01
C ASP A 100 -20.79 -3.85 -15.27
N PRO A 101 -21.09 -3.14 -16.38
CA PRO A 101 -20.38 -3.31 -17.65
C PRO A 101 -18.89 -2.94 -17.59
N ARG A 102 -18.45 -2.19 -16.61
CA ARG A 102 -17.05 -1.85 -16.37
C ARG A 102 -16.23 -3.02 -15.79
N GLY A 103 -16.89 -4.12 -15.42
CA GLY A 103 -16.27 -5.34 -14.94
C GLY A 103 -16.13 -5.42 -13.41
N PRO A 104 -15.21 -6.26 -12.93
CA PRO A 104 -15.09 -6.53 -11.50
C PRO A 104 -14.65 -5.30 -10.69
N TRP A 105 -15.20 -5.16 -9.48
CA TRP A 105 -14.92 -4.08 -8.56
C TRP A 105 -14.82 -4.56 -7.11
N MET A 106 -14.19 -3.76 -6.28
CA MET A 106 -14.06 -3.94 -4.83
C MET A 106 -14.79 -2.81 -4.10
N SER A 107 -15.55 -3.14 -3.06
CA SER A 107 -16.24 -2.14 -2.25
C SER A 107 -15.30 -1.44 -1.28
N SER A 108 -15.41 -0.13 -1.16
CA SER A 108 -14.64 0.71 -0.24
C SER A 108 -15.56 1.53 0.64
N ASP A 109 -15.24 1.61 1.93
CA ASP A 109 -15.93 2.48 2.90
C ASP A 109 -15.81 3.95 2.49
N ILE A 110 -16.90 4.70 2.68
CA ILE A 110 -16.98 6.15 2.43
C ILE A 110 -16.99 6.97 3.72
N SER A 111 -16.95 6.36 4.90
CA SER A 111 -16.86 7.08 6.16
C SER A 111 -15.41 7.37 6.56
N VAL A 112 -15.15 8.54 7.14
CA VAL A 112 -13.83 8.97 7.61
C VAL A 112 -13.92 9.54 9.02
N LYS A 113 -12.82 9.42 9.79
CA LYS A 113 -12.71 9.94 11.16
C LYS A 113 -12.49 11.47 11.19
N THR A 114 -11.83 12.01 10.16
CA THR A 114 -11.63 13.46 10.07
C THR A 114 -12.94 14.12 9.75
N TYR A 115 -13.53 14.80 10.75
CA TYR A 115 -14.84 15.44 10.62
C TYR A 115 -14.79 16.67 9.70
N ASN A 116 -15.80 16.76 8.84
CA ASN A 116 -16.05 17.91 7.99
C ASN A 116 -17.58 18.08 7.87
N SER A 117 -18.10 19.23 8.34
CA SER A 117 -19.53 19.52 8.35
C SER A 117 -20.19 19.47 6.97
N ALA A 118 -19.47 19.82 5.91
CA ALA A 118 -19.94 19.73 4.52
C ALA A 118 -20.12 18.27 4.03
N CYS A 119 -19.58 17.31 4.78
CA CYS A 119 -19.66 15.87 4.50
C CYS A 119 -20.54 15.13 5.52
N ASP A 120 -21.20 15.84 6.42
CA ASP A 120 -22.11 15.31 7.43
C ASP A 120 -23.57 15.56 6.97
N TYR A 121 -24.11 14.60 6.26
CA TYR A 121 -25.47 14.68 5.68
C TYR A 121 -26.09 13.28 5.59
N PRO A 122 -27.44 13.19 5.72
CA PRO A 122 -28.14 11.94 5.54
C PRO A 122 -28.13 11.47 4.08
N ILE A 123 -28.06 10.16 3.87
CA ILE A 123 -28.16 9.51 2.58
C ILE A 123 -29.40 8.61 2.56
N THR A 124 -30.28 8.83 1.59
CA THR A 124 -31.43 7.95 1.37
C THR A 124 -31.02 6.85 0.40
N THR A 125 -31.20 5.62 0.80
CA THR A 125 -30.93 4.43 0.00
C THR A 125 -32.01 4.22 -1.07
N PRO A 126 -31.78 3.38 -2.09
CA PRO A 126 -32.81 2.99 -3.07
C PRO A 126 -34.06 2.39 -2.46
N SER A 127 -33.94 1.70 -1.30
CA SER A 127 -35.09 1.15 -0.55
C SER A 127 -35.84 2.16 0.32
N GLY A 128 -35.42 3.44 0.33
CA GLY A 128 -36.05 4.51 1.12
C GLY A 128 -35.50 4.64 2.56
N ARG A 129 -34.54 3.81 2.97
CA ARG A 129 -33.90 3.93 4.29
C ARG A 129 -33.00 5.16 4.32
N VAL A 130 -33.08 5.95 5.40
CA VAL A 130 -32.17 7.06 5.67
C VAL A 130 -31.00 6.59 6.52
N ILE A 131 -29.78 6.89 6.12
CA ILE A 131 -28.55 6.50 6.80
C ILE A 131 -27.73 7.77 7.11
N GLU A 132 -27.45 7.97 8.39
CA GLU A 132 -26.55 9.00 8.89
C GLU A 132 -25.09 8.48 8.90
N PRO A 133 -24.09 9.36 8.87
CA PRO A 133 -22.72 8.97 9.15
C PRO A 133 -22.60 8.30 10.53
N PRO A 134 -21.70 7.32 10.72
CA PRO A 134 -21.45 6.74 12.04
C PRO A 134 -21.02 7.82 13.05
N ALA A 135 -21.39 7.67 14.32
CA ALA A 135 -21.04 8.62 15.38
C ALA A 135 -19.55 8.97 15.37
N GLY A 136 -19.23 10.26 15.42
CA GLY A 136 -17.87 10.80 15.36
C GLY A 136 -17.18 10.69 13.99
N ARG A 137 -17.93 10.44 12.93
CA ARG A 137 -17.44 10.37 11.54
C ARG A 137 -18.29 11.25 10.63
N CYS A 138 -17.79 11.49 9.42
CA CYS A 138 -18.57 12.03 8.31
C CYS A 138 -18.28 11.22 7.04
N TRP A 139 -18.98 11.51 5.95
CA TRP A 139 -18.66 10.91 4.66
C TRP A 139 -17.35 11.47 4.09
N ARG A 140 -16.67 10.70 3.28
CA ARG A 140 -15.45 11.14 2.54
C ARG A 140 -15.79 12.10 1.42
N LEU A 141 -17.01 12.04 0.93
CA LEU A 141 -17.49 12.76 -0.24
C LEU A 141 -18.41 13.90 0.19
N SER A 142 -18.29 15.07 -0.44
CA SER A 142 -19.34 16.08 -0.37
C SER A 142 -20.63 15.54 -1.01
N LYS A 143 -21.77 16.13 -0.65
CA LYS A 143 -23.08 15.72 -1.20
C LYS A 143 -23.10 15.75 -2.73
N LYS A 144 -22.50 16.78 -3.35
CA LYS A 144 -22.37 16.89 -4.81
C LYS A 144 -21.57 15.71 -5.39
N ALA A 145 -20.37 15.46 -4.85
CA ALA A 145 -19.51 14.39 -5.33
C ALA A 145 -20.11 12.99 -5.09
N PHE A 146 -20.94 12.83 -4.07
CA PHE A 146 -21.70 11.60 -3.84
C PHE A 146 -22.77 11.39 -4.92
N LEU A 147 -23.57 12.44 -5.23
CA LEU A 147 -24.61 12.35 -6.25
C LEU A 147 -24.03 12.07 -7.64
N GLU A 148 -22.91 12.70 -7.99
CA GLU A 148 -22.20 12.42 -9.25
C GLU A 148 -21.81 10.94 -9.35
N ARG A 149 -21.27 10.34 -8.27
CA ARG A 149 -20.93 8.92 -8.24
C ARG A 149 -22.13 7.99 -8.22
N LEU A 150 -23.22 8.43 -7.61
CA LEU A 150 -24.49 7.69 -7.62
C LEU A 150 -25.06 7.61 -9.04
N GLN A 151 -25.07 8.73 -9.76
CA GLN A 151 -25.50 8.78 -11.18
C GLN A 151 -24.61 7.92 -12.08
N ASP A 152 -23.31 7.86 -11.81
CA ASP A 152 -22.35 7.00 -12.51
C ASP A 152 -22.37 5.53 -12.02
N ASN A 153 -23.37 5.12 -11.25
CA ASN A 153 -23.48 3.76 -10.69
C ASN A 153 -22.22 3.31 -9.93
N ARG A 154 -21.49 4.23 -9.27
CA ARG A 154 -20.30 3.95 -8.47
C ARG A 154 -20.58 3.81 -6.98
N ILE A 155 -21.84 3.94 -6.56
CA ILE A 155 -22.25 3.72 -5.17
C ILE A 155 -23.00 2.40 -5.08
N TRP A 156 -22.62 1.58 -4.13
CA TRP A 156 -23.22 0.28 -3.84
C TRP A 156 -23.89 0.29 -2.47
N PHE A 157 -25.15 -0.12 -2.43
CA PHE A 157 -25.96 -0.21 -1.20
C PHE A 157 -26.25 -1.66 -0.76
N GLY A 158 -25.45 -2.60 -1.23
CA GLY A 158 -25.71 -4.03 -1.02
C GLY A 158 -26.70 -4.60 -2.04
N PRO A 159 -26.89 -5.93 -2.06
CA PRO A 159 -27.77 -6.59 -3.03
C PRO A 159 -29.23 -6.14 -2.90
N GLU A 160 -29.70 -5.84 -1.70
CA GLU A 160 -31.07 -5.39 -1.40
C GLU A 160 -31.24 -3.87 -1.54
N GLY A 161 -30.21 -3.10 -1.85
CA GLY A 161 -30.27 -1.66 -1.96
C GLY A 161 -30.57 -0.90 -0.67
N ASN A 162 -30.36 -1.51 0.51
CA ASN A 162 -30.66 -0.96 1.83
C ASN A 162 -29.45 -0.81 2.75
N GLY A 163 -28.26 -1.20 2.30
CA GLY A 163 -27.02 -1.20 3.06
C GLY A 163 -26.36 0.18 3.16
N VAL A 164 -25.38 0.30 4.04
CA VAL A 164 -24.52 1.50 4.14
C VAL A 164 -23.80 1.70 2.80
N PRO A 165 -23.82 2.93 2.25
CA PRO A 165 -23.23 3.22 0.95
C PRO A 165 -21.73 2.92 0.93
N ARG A 166 -21.26 2.30 -0.15
CA ARG A 166 -19.86 1.99 -0.41
C ARG A 166 -19.49 2.38 -1.83
N ILE A 167 -18.24 2.77 -2.06
CA ILE A 167 -17.76 3.09 -3.41
C ILE A 167 -17.31 1.80 -4.10
N LYS A 168 -17.75 1.60 -5.34
CA LYS A 168 -17.19 0.63 -6.26
C LYS A 168 -15.84 1.13 -6.77
N ARG A 169 -14.79 0.34 -6.56
CA ARG A 169 -13.45 0.56 -7.13
C ARG A 169 -13.20 -0.52 -8.16
N PHE A 170 -13.27 -0.17 -9.42
CA PHE A 170 -13.11 -1.11 -10.51
C PHE A 170 -11.67 -1.55 -10.67
N LEU A 171 -11.46 -2.79 -11.08
CA LEU A 171 -10.14 -3.32 -11.41
C LEU A 171 -9.54 -2.54 -12.60
N SER A 172 -10.39 -2.14 -13.55
CA SER A 172 -10.02 -1.32 -14.70
C SER A 172 -9.59 0.12 -14.36
N ASP A 173 -9.99 0.66 -13.19
CA ASP A 173 -9.60 2.00 -12.74
C ASP A 173 -8.20 2.05 -12.12
N LEU A 174 -7.54 0.91 -11.96
CA LEU A 174 -6.21 0.88 -11.34
C LEU A 174 -5.20 1.63 -12.21
N LYS A 175 -4.56 2.64 -11.62
CA LYS A 175 -3.51 3.44 -12.27
C LYS A 175 -2.35 2.58 -12.80
N TYR A 176 -2.10 1.45 -12.14
CA TYR A 176 -1.01 0.53 -12.48
C TYR A 176 -1.55 -0.90 -12.58
N THR A 177 -1.10 -1.62 -13.58
CA THR A 177 -1.48 -3.04 -13.81
C THR A 177 -0.89 -4.00 -12.79
N GLY A 178 0.18 -3.60 -12.07
CA GLY A 178 0.86 -4.39 -11.06
C GLY A 178 0.67 -3.86 -9.64
N MET A 179 1.24 -4.61 -8.67
CA MET A 179 1.27 -4.26 -7.25
C MET A 179 2.59 -3.61 -6.87
N ALA A 180 2.58 -2.66 -5.94
CA ALA A 180 3.80 -2.15 -5.35
C ALA A 180 4.50 -3.26 -4.55
N PRO A 181 5.84 -3.39 -4.64
CA PRO A 181 6.59 -4.21 -3.69
C PRO A 181 6.33 -3.77 -2.25
N THR A 182 6.38 -4.72 -1.32
CA THR A 182 6.22 -4.45 0.12
C THR A 182 7.57 -4.44 0.83
N SER A 183 7.66 -3.76 1.96
CA SER A 183 8.87 -3.72 2.78
C SER A 183 9.10 -5.00 3.59
N ILE A 184 8.15 -5.92 3.64
CA ILE A 184 8.29 -7.23 4.28
C ILE A 184 8.38 -8.29 3.18
N MET A 185 9.45 -9.08 3.21
CA MET A 185 9.73 -10.15 2.26
C MET A 185 9.68 -11.48 3.01
N PHE A 186 8.72 -12.31 2.65
CA PHE A 186 8.56 -13.63 3.23
C PHE A 186 9.36 -14.67 2.43
N TYR A 187 9.99 -15.59 3.15
CA TYR A 187 10.55 -16.79 2.57
C TYR A 187 9.41 -17.68 2.07
N LYS A 188 9.47 -18.07 0.80
CA LYS A 188 8.51 -19.00 0.18
C LYS A 188 9.21 -20.28 -0.22
#